data_0d6a2773f77fdd3f364f5bed7840843d
#
_entry.id   0d6a2773f77fdd3f364f5bed7840843d
#
_cell.length_a   1.000
_cell.length_b   1.000
_cell.length_c   1.000
_cell.angle_alpha   90.00
_cell.angle_beta   90.00
_cell.angle_gamma   90.00
#
_symmetry.space_group_name_H-M   'P 1'
#
loop_
_entity.id
_entity.type
_entity.pdbx_description
1 polymer ?
#
loop_
_entity_poly.entity_id
_entity_poly.type
_entity_poly.pdbx_seq_one_letter_code
_entity_poly.pdbx_strand_id
1 'polypeptide(L)'
;AFRATAAGTTTVANDTATKIAFTTEVFDVGSGYDASNSKFVVPSGEAGKYFFAASIEYNITSATTSARAQIRKNGSIVIAKQGYNSYYDNNIVCGVVELAVSDYIEVYGYHNSGGSQASQTGSGTNYFVGFKVTA
;
A
#
# COMPACT_ATOMS: atom_id res chain seq x y z
N ALA A 1 -3.27 14.97 -5.14
CA ALA A 1 -2.11 14.25 -4.59
C ALA A 1 -2.32 13.97 -3.10
N PHE A 2 -1.87 12.83 -2.62
CA PHE A 2 -1.97 12.48 -1.19
C PHE A 2 -0.73 11.76 -0.69
N ARG A 3 -0.53 11.80 0.61
CA ARG A 3 0.40 10.95 1.33
C ARG A 3 -0.25 10.48 2.63
N ALA A 4 -0.18 9.19 2.90
CA ALA A 4 -0.61 8.56 4.13
C ALA A 4 0.49 7.66 4.72
N THR A 5 0.48 7.50 6.03
CA THR A 5 1.43 6.67 6.78
C THR A 5 0.69 5.77 7.78
N ALA A 6 1.37 4.75 8.27
CA ALA A 6 0.83 3.86 9.27
C ALA A 6 0.93 4.47 10.67
N ALA A 7 -0.21 4.66 11.36
CA ALA A 7 -0.23 5.08 12.77
C ALA A 7 0.08 3.92 13.73
N GLY A 8 -0.17 2.68 13.29
CA GLY A 8 0.06 1.46 14.04
C GLY A 8 0.49 0.32 13.13
N THR A 9 0.86 -0.79 13.71
CA THR A 9 1.22 -2.00 12.96
C THR A 9 -0.02 -2.67 12.37
N THR A 10 0.14 -3.30 11.20
CA THR A 10 -0.85 -4.23 10.65
C THR A 10 -0.31 -5.64 10.77
N THR A 11 -1.07 -6.54 11.40
CA THR A 11 -0.73 -7.96 11.44
C THR A 11 -1.07 -8.60 10.11
N VAL A 12 -0.06 -9.16 9.45
CA VAL A 12 -0.20 -9.91 8.20
C VAL A 12 -0.02 -11.38 8.50
N ALA A 13 -1.07 -12.17 8.31
CA ALA A 13 -1.02 -13.60 8.53
C ALA A 13 -0.14 -14.29 7.47
N ASN A 14 0.45 -15.42 7.86
CA ASN A 14 1.25 -16.21 6.92
C ASN A 14 0.42 -16.62 5.71
N ASP A 15 1.02 -16.50 4.54
CA ASP A 15 0.43 -16.93 3.26
C ASP A 15 -0.91 -16.28 2.92
N THR A 16 -1.17 -15.09 3.48
CA THR A 16 -2.46 -14.39 3.34
C THR A 16 -2.24 -12.91 2.98
N ALA A 17 -2.76 -12.48 1.85
CA ALA A 17 -2.73 -11.07 1.48
C ALA A 17 -3.64 -10.26 2.41
N THR A 18 -3.09 -9.24 3.05
CA THR A 18 -3.77 -8.42 4.06
C THR A 18 -3.64 -6.95 3.70
N LYS A 19 -4.75 -6.20 3.78
CA LYS A 19 -4.73 -4.75 3.57
C LYS A 19 -3.93 -4.07 4.67
N ILE A 20 -2.98 -3.21 4.27
CA ILE A 20 -2.17 -2.44 5.21
C ILE A 20 -2.91 -1.17 5.62
N ALA A 21 -2.91 -0.89 6.91
CA ALA A 21 -3.59 0.25 7.50
C ALA A 21 -2.71 1.51 7.45
N PHE A 22 -2.93 2.36 6.46
CA PHE A 22 -2.33 3.70 6.37
C PHE A 22 -3.35 4.74 6.85
N THR A 23 -3.52 4.85 8.15
CA THR A 23 -4.59 5.63 8.78
C THR A 23 -4.21 7.06 9.15
N THR A 24 -2.93 7.44 8.99
CA THR A 24 -2.48 8.81 9.22
C THR A 24 -2.32 9.53 7.89
N GLU A 25 -3.26 10.41 7.59
CA GLU A 25 -3.12 11.31 6.45
C GLU A 25 -2.09 12.41 6.78
N VAL A 26 -1.08 12.54 5.93
CA VAL A 26 -0.08 13.60 6.02
C VAL A 26 -0.55 14.83 5.25
N PHE A 27 -1.08 14.60 4.06
CA PHE A 27 -1.82 15.58 3.27
C PHE A 27 -2.71 14.85 2.24
N ASP A 28 -3.81 15.50 1.86
CA ASP A 28 -4.66 15.09 0.73
C ASP A 28 -5.15 16.34 -0.02
N VAL A 29 -4.56 16.59 -1.19
CA VAL A 29 -5.00 17.64 -2.11
C VAL A 29 -5.98 17.01 -3.10
N GLY A 30 -7.24 17.40 -3.01
CA GLY A 30 -8.32 16.87 -3.86
C GLY A 30 -9.26 15.90 -3.17
N SER A 31 -9.05 15.62 -1.87
CA SER A 31 -9.98 14.87 -1.02
C SER A 31 -10.36 13.49 -1.57
N GLY A 32 -9.36 12.79 -2.11
CA GLY A 32 -9.53 11.42 -2.62
C GLY A 32 -9.11 10.32 -1.66
N TYR A 33 -8.35 10.66 -0.59
CA TYR A 33 -7.87 9.67 0.35
C TYR A 33 -8.83 9.47 1.54
N ASP A 34 -9.26 8.25 1.75
CA ASP A 34 -10.08 7.82 2.89
C ASP A 34 -9.18 7.14 3.92
N ALA A 35 -8.68 7.89 4.89
CA ALA A 35 -7.79 7.40 5.93
C ALA A 35 -8.45 6.34 6.82
N SER A 36 -9.76 6.42 7.06
CA SER A 36 -10.50 5.47 7.88
C SER A 36 -10.51 4.08 7.26
N ASN A 37 -10.52 4.01 5.94
CA ASN A 37 -10.54 2.76 5.16
C ASN A 37 -9.21 2.48 4.46
N SER A 38 -8.18 3.33 4.66
CA SER A 38 -6.84 3.17 4.05
C SER A 38 -6.90 2.94 2.54
N LYS A 39 -7.64 3.79 1.83
CA LYS A 39 -7.81 3.69 0.37
C LYS A 39 -7.88 5.07 -0.27
N PHE A 40 -7.41 5.15 -1.52
CA PHE A 40 -7.67 6.30 -2.39
C PHE A 40 -8.91 5.99 -3.24
N VAL A 41 -9.82 6.91 -3.35
CA VAL A 41 -11.03 6.83 -4.21
C VAL A 41 -10.98 7.99 -5.20
N VAL A 42 -11.17 7.70 -6.48
CA VAL A 42 -11.16 8.74 -7.53
C VAL A 42 -12.38 9.66 -7.38
N PRO A 43 -12.18 10.96 -7.11
CA PRO A 43 -13.29 11.91 -6.98
C PRO A 43 -14.03 12.12 -8.30
N SER A 44 -15.22 12.69 -8.20
CA SER A 44 -16.02 13.05 -9.38
C SER A 44 -15.27 14.03 -10.28
N GLY A 45 -15.26 13.76 -11.59
CA GLY A 45 -14.55 14.57 -12.57
C GLY A 45 -13.05 14.32 -12.67
N GLU A 46 -12.49 13.45 -11.83
CA GLU A 46 -11.05 13.24 -11.72
C GLU A 46 -10.57 11.90 -12.33
N ALA A 47 -11.33 11.30 -13.26
CA ALA A 47 -10.84 10.15 -14.02
C ALA A 47 -9.52 10.48 -14.73
N GLY A 48 -8.66 9.47 -14.92
CA GLY A 48 -7.37 9.66 -15.60
C GLY A 48 -6.29 8.69 -15.13
N LYS A 49 -5.05 9.02 -15.44
CA LYS A 49 -3.88 8.24 -15.06
C LYS A 49 -3.26 8.76 -13.78
N TYR A 50 -3.04 7.86 -12.85
CA TYR A 50 -2.49 8.15 -11.53
C TYR A 50 -1.21 7.36 -11.30
N PHE A 51 -0.20 8.02 -10.74
CA PHE A 51 0.96 7.35 -10.18
C PHE A 51 0.68 7.02 -8.72
N PHE A 52 1.02 5.80 -8.31
CA PHE A 52 1.02 5.36 -6.93
C PHE A 52 2.35 4.76 -6.56
N ALA A 53 2.75 4.95 -5.29
CA ALA A 53 3.85 4.24 -4.68
C ALA A 53 3.47 3.88 -3.23
N ALA A 54 3.88 2.69 -2.81
CA ALA A 54 3.74 2.24 -1.43
C ALA A 54 4.99 1.52 -0.99
N SER A 55 5.32 1.66 0.29
CA SER A 55 6.40 0.93 0.94
C SER A 55 5.87 0.24 2.18
N ILE A 56 6.23 -1.03 2.35
CA ILE A 56 5.89 -1.85 3.52
C ILE A 56 7.18 -2.46 4.05
N GLU A 57 7.53 -2.10 5.28
CA GLU A 57 8.57 -2.75 6.06
C GLU A 57 7.91 -3.74 7.02
N TYR A 58 8.35 -4.99 7.01
CA TYR A 58 7.88 -6.01 7.95
C TYR A 58 8.90 -6.22 9.07
N ASN A 59 8.41 -6.48 10.27
CA ASN A 59 9.23 -6.96 11.38
C ASN A 59 9.41 -8.49 11.25
N ILE A 60 10.12 -8.92 10.22
CA ILE A 60 10.37 -10.34 9.97
C ILE A 60 11.64 -10.75 10.71
N THR A 61 11.48 -11.68 11.65
CA THR A 61 12.60 -12.19 12.49
C THR A 61 13.13 -13.54 12.02
N SER A 62 12.53 -14.15 11.01
CA SER A 62 12.94 -15.41 10.41
C SER A 62 13.18 -15.25 8.91
N ALA A 63 14.04 -16.09 8.34
CA ALA A 63 14.26 -16.10 6.90
C ALA A 63 12.93 -16.38 6.19
N THR A 64 12.51 -15.44 5.33
CA THR A 64 11.36 -15.64 4.47
C THR A 64 11.79 -15.98 3.08
N THR A 65 10.97 -16.74 2.42
CA THR A 65 11.14 -17.04 1.00
C THR A 65 10.42 -16.04 0.11
N SER A 66 9.42 -15.32 0.64
CA SER A 66 8.71 -14.31 -0.14
C SER A 66 8.06 -13.27 0.77
N ALA A 67 8.26 -11.99 0.46
CA ALA A 67 7.45 -10.89 0.96
C ALA A 67 7.05 -10.00 -0.21
N ARG A 68 5.83 -9.43 -0.17
CA ARG A 68 5.26 -8.69 -1.29
C ARG A 68 4.57 -7.43 -0.80
N ALA A 69 4.65 -6.38 -1.63
CA ALA A 69 3.73 -5.26 -1.62
C ALA A 69 2.89 -5.31 -2.89
N GLN A 70 1.60 -5.04 -2.77
CA GLN A 70 0.64 -5.08 -3.86
C GLN A 70 -0.19 -3.80 -3.86
N ILE A 71 -0.34 -3.19 -5.03
CA ILE A 71 -1.35 -2.16 -5.28
C ILE A 71 -2.55 -2.86 -5.94
N ARG A 72 -3.73 -2.68 -5.37
CA ARG A 72 -4.98 -3.27 -5.87
C ARG A 72 -5.95 -2.18 -6.29
N LYS A 73 -6.52 -2.35 -7.48
CA LYS A 73 -7.64 -1.56 -8.00
C LYS A 73 -8.93 -2.36 -7.82
N ASN A 74 -9.90 -1.81 -7.11
CA ASN A 74 -11.19 -2.46 -6.88
C ASN A 74 -11.06 -3.92 -6.38
N GLY A 75 -10.08 -4.15 -5.50
CA GLY A 75 -9.77 -5.46 -4.93
C GLY A 75 -8.85 -6.36 -5.77
N SER A 76 -8.61 -6.04 -7.05
CA SER A 76 -7.76 -6.83 -7.94
C SER A 76 -6.33 -6.28 -8.02
N ILE A 77 -5.33 -7.17 -8.03
CA ILE A 77 -3.92 -6.78 -8.15
C ILE A 77 -3.68 -6.11 -9.51
N VAL A 78 -3.15 -4.90 -9.50
CA VAL A 78 -2.74 -4.18 -10.71
C VAL A 78 -1.23 -3.96 -10.77
N ILE A 79 -0.56 -3.85 -9.62
CA ILE A 79 0.90 -3.77 -9.51
C ILE A 79 1.32 -4.60 -8.31
N ALA A 80 2.35 -5.42 -8.47
CA ALA A 80 2.92 -6.18 -7.36
C ALA A 80 4.44 -6.24 -7.48
N LYS A 81 5.12 -6.12 -6.35
CA LYS A 81 6.54 -6.45 -6.22
C LYS A 81 6.67 -7.65 -5.29
N GLN A 82 7.45 -8.63 -5.71
CA GLN A 82 7.90 -9.74 -4.88
C GLN A 82 9.39 -9.56 -4.59
N GLY A 83 9.76 -9.69 -3.33
CA GLY A 83 11.14 -9.71 -2.88
C GLY A 83 11.38 -10.88 -1.94
N TYR A 84 12.65 -11.20 -1.73
CA TYR A 84 13.09 -12.09 -0.64
C TYR A 84 13.53 -11.18 0.50
N ASN A 85 12.91 -11.31 1.67
CA ASN A 85 13.29 -10.48 2.81
C ASN A 85 14.25 -11.22 3.73
N SER A 86 15.34 -10.55 4.02
CA SER A 86 16.14 -10.79 5.22
C SER A 86 15.98 -9.57 6.13
N TYR A 87 15.49 -9.74 7.34
CA TYR A 87 15.45 -8.75 8.40
C TYR A 87 15.25 -7.26 7.97
N TYR A 88 14.08 -6.67 8.24
CA TYR A 88 13.80 -5.23 8.05
C TYR A 88 13.95 -4.70 6.62
N ASP A 89 13.65 -5.49 5.61
CA ASP A 89 13.71 -5.02 4.22
C ASP A 89 12.38 -4.34 3.81
N ASN A 90 12.51 -3.26 3.06
CA ASN A 90 11.37 -2.53 2.52
C ASN A 90 10.87 -3.12 1.21
N ASN A 91 9.59 -3.45 1.18
CA ASN A 91 8.92 -3.81 -0.07
C ASN A 91 8.30 -2.56 -0.69
N ILE A 92 8.96 -1.99 -1.68
CA ILE A 92 8.48 -0.81 -2.41
C ILE A 92 7.84 -1.28 -3.71
N VAL A 93 6.62 -0.81 -3.98
CA VAL A 93 5.88 -1.02 -5.21
C VAL A 93 5.42 0.31 -5.76
N CYS A 94 5.55 0.54 -7.06
CA CYS A 94 5.07 1.76 -7.69
C CYS A 94 4.69 1.53 -9.15
N GLY A 95 3.86 2.41 -9.68
CA GLY A 95 3.49 2.42 -11.09
C GLY A 95 2.33 3.35 -11.41
N VAL A 96 1.96 3.39 -12.68
CA VAL A 96 0.85 4.19 -13.18
C VAL A 96 -0.34 3.29 -13.45
N VAL A 97 -1.53 3.71 -13.00
CA VAL A 97 -2.80 3.00 -13.18
C VAL A 97 -3.82 3.96 -13.77
N GLU A 98 -4.58 3.51 -14.77
CA GLU A 98 -5.71 4.25 -15.31
C GLU A 98 -6.96 3.96 -14.48
N LEU A 99 -7.61 5.04 -14.01
CA LEU A 99 -8.75 4.99 -13.10
C LEU A 99 -9.94 5.78 -13.63
N ALA A 100 -11.11 5.17 -13.54
CA ALA A 100 -12.39 5.85 -13.70
C ALA A 100 -12.84 6.49 -12.37
N VAL A 101 -13.83 7.38 -12.45
CA VAL A 101 -14.49 7.94 -11.25
C VAL A 101 -15.01 6.80 -10.38
N SER A 102 -14.85 6.92 -9.08
CA SER A 102 -15.20 5.93 -8.05
C SER A 102 -14.36 4.64 -8.03
N ASP A 103 -13.42 4.45 -8.95
CA ASP A 103 -12.40 3.42 -8.76
C ASP A 103 -11.61 3.70 -7.48
N TYR A 104 -11.21 2.65 -6.78
CA TYR A 104 -10.38 2.80 -5.59
C TYR A 104 -9.11 1.98 -5.63
N ILE A 105 -8.10 2.48 -4.94
CA ILE A 105 -6.78 1.86 -4.79
C ILE A 105 -6.51 1.59 -3.32
N GLU A 106 -6.07 0.37 -3.05
CA GLU A 106 -5.64 -0.12 -1.74
C GLU A 106 -4.27 -0.77 -1.83
N VAL A 107 -3.55 -0.81 -0.71
CA VAL A 107 -2.26 -1.47 -0.59
C VAL A 107 -2.39 -2.72 0.28
N TYR A 108 -1.89 -3.83 -0.23
CA TYR A 108 -1.87 -5.12 0.46
C TYR A 108 -0.44 -5.60 0.68
N GLY A 109 -0.21 -6.18 1.83
CA GLY A 109 1.00 -6.92 2.14
C GLY A 109 0.77 -8.42 2.09
N TYR A 110 1.84 -9.18 1.86
CA TYR A 110 1.85 -10.65 1.88
C TYR A 110 3.25 -11.15 2.26
N HIS A 111 3.32 -12.22 3.01
CA HIS A 111 4.55 -12.96 3.27
C HIS A 111 4.26 -14.45 3.53
N ASN A 112 5.30 -15.28 3.46
CA ASN A 112 5.22 -16.71 3.77
C ASN A 112 6.32 -17.15 4.75
N SER A 113 6.50 -16.39 5.82
CA SER A 113 7.54 -16.64 6.84
C SER A 113 7.22 -17.78 7.82
N GLY A 114 6.05 -18.39 7.70
CA GLY A 114 5.59 -19.49 8.57
C GLY A 114 4.77 -19.08 9.77
N GLY A 115 4.73 -17.78 10.12
CA GLY A 115 3.92 -17.23 11.21
C GLY A 115 3.44 -15.83 10.87
N SER A 116 2.53 -15.26 11.68
CA SER A 116 2.08 -13.88 11.49
C SER A 116 3.23 -12.90 11.72
N GLN A 117 3.30 -11.86 10.91
CA GLN A 117 4.28 -10.77 11.01
C GLN A 117 3.56 -9.42 11.08
N ALA A 118 4.20 -8.45 11.72
CA ALA A 118 3.66 -7.09 11.79
C ALA A 118 4.37 -6.19 10.77
N SER A 119 3.61 -5.32 10.11
CA SER A 119 4.21 -4.18 9.42
C SER A 119 4.72 -3.17 10.44
N GLN A 120 5.73 -2.39 10.07
CA GLN A 120 6.28 -1.33 10.92
C GLN A 120 5.45 -0.04 10.83
N THR A 121 5.76 0.94 11.69
CA THR A 121 5.06 2.22 11.78
C THR A 121 5.90 3.41 11.31
N GLY A 122 7.14 3.19 10.87
CA GLY A 122 8.03 4.27 10.45
C GLY A 122 7.48 5.03 9.24
N SER A 123 7.25 6.33 9.37
CA SER A 123 6.70 7.17 8.29
C SER A 123 7.60 7.29 7.06
N GLY A 124 8.88 6.98 7.20
CA GLY A 124 9.84 6.90 6.09
C GLY A 124 9.85 5.55 5.39
N THR A 125 9.41 4.49 6.05
CA THR A 125 9.48 3.11 5.57
C THR A 125 8.11 2.48 5.29
N ASN A 126 7.04 3.04 5.91
CA ASN A 126 5.66 2.57 5.72
C ASN A 126 4.79 3.74 5.28
N TYR A 127 4.57 3.85 3.99
CA TYR A 127 3.79 4.94 3.39
C TYR A 127 3.00 4.49 2.17
N PHE A 128 1.97 5.24 1.87
CA PHE A 128 1.20 5.17 0.64
C PHE A 128 1.03 6.58 0.08
N VAL A 129 1.42 6.77 -1.17
CA VAL A 129 1.36 8.06 -1.85
C VAL A 129 0.76 7.90 -3.24
N GLY A 130 0.13 8.94 -3.75
CA GLY A 130 -0.35 8.98 -5.11
C GLY A 130 -0.64 10.39 -5.60
N PHE A 131 -0.61 10.55 -6.92
CA PHE A 131 -0.99 11.79 -7.58
C PHE A 131 -1.48 11.51 -9.01
N LYS A 132 -2.33 12.40 -9.51
CA LYS A 132 -2.79 12.36 -10.90
C LYS A 132 -1.67 12.80 -11.83
N VAL A 133 -1.40 11.99 -12.85
CA VAL A 133 -0.39 12.28 -13.87
C VAL A 133 -1.01 13.10 -15.00
N THR A 134 -2.17 12.68 -15.47
CA THR A 134 -2.89 13.33 -16.58
C THR A 134 -4.37 12.92 -16.57
N ALA A 135 -5.15 13.76 -17.21
CA ALA A 135 -6.54 13.46 -17.53
C ALA A 135 -6.64 12.37 -18.61
#